data_b6048da13644648199024e113a2cdee3
#
_entry.id   b6048da13644648199024e113a2cdee3
#
_cell.length_a   1.000
_cell.length_b   1.000
_cell.length_c   1.000
_cell.angle_alpha   90.00
_cell.angle_beta   90.00
_cell.angle_gamma   90.00
#
_symmetry.space_group_name_H-M   'P 1'
#
loop_
_entity.id
_entity.type
_entity.pdbx_description
1 polymer ?
#
loop_
_entity_poly.entity_id
_entity_poly.type
_entity_poly.pdbx_seq_one_letter_code
_entity_poly.pdbx_strand_id
1 'polypeptide(L)'
;MRFEETEYSRKLDTCGRLVIPSKLREAMRLEVGENYPFFTTIDETGQSWLCIPCPGAETEIDKAKRLLREAGITSLDYFFYFLC
;
A
#
# COMPACT_ATOMS: atom_id res chain seq x y z
N MET A 1 13.32 0.13 8.90
CA MET A 1 12.54 -0.20 7.67
C MET A 1 12.97 -1.56 7.15
N ARG A 2 12.01 -2.40 6.87
CA ARG A 2 12.26 -3.76 6.40
C ARG A 2 11.86 -3.87 4.94
N PHE A 3 12.78 -4.37 4.11
CA PHE A 3 12.53 -4.63 2.70
C PHE A 3 12.34 -6.12 2.49
N GLU A 4 11.32 -6.46 1.71
CA GLU A 4 11.08 -7.82 1.27
C GLU A 4 11.26 -7.87 -0.24
N GLU A 5 12.17 -8.73 -0.69
CA GLU A 5 12.39 -8.91 -2.12
C GLU A 5 11.19 -9.60 -2.75
N THR A 6 10.74 -9.09 -3.89
CA THR A 6 9.71 -9.73 -4.69
C THR A 6 10.35 -10.44 -5.87
N GLU A 7 9.63 -11.36 -6.49
CA GLU A 7 10.05 -12.03 -7.72
C GLU A 7 9.85 -11.16 -8.96
N TYR A 8 9.27 -9.97 -8.79
CA TYR A 8 8.89 -9.10 -9.90
C TYR A 8 9.98 -8.10 -10.24
N SER A 9 10.21 -7.92 -11.52
CA SER A 9 11.00 -6.82 -12.06
C SER A 9 10.34 -6.35 -13.34
N ARG A 10 10.48 -5.07 -13.66
CA ARG A 10 9.91 -4.50 -14.89
C ARG A 10 10.87 -3.49 -15.45
N LYS A 11 10.88 -3.42 -16.77
CA LYS A 11 11.72 -2.49 -17.50
C LYS A 11 11.02 -1.13 -17.57
N LEU A 12 11.76 -0.07 -17.33
CA LEU A 12 11.29 1.29 -17.59
C LEU A 12 11.25 1.49 -19.11
N ASP A 13 10.08 1.89 -19.64
CA ASP A 13 9.94 2.07 -21.08
C ASP A 13 10.52 3.41 -21.55
N THR A 14 10.50 3.63 -22.88
CA THR A 14 11.05 4.85 -23.47
C THR A 14 10.27 6.11 -23.10
N CYS A 15 9.03 5.96 -22.67
CA CYS A 15 8.20 7.07 -22.19
C CYS A 15 8.35 7.31 -20.69
N GLY A 16 9.22 6.58 -20.02
CA GLY A 16 9.42 6.72 -18.59
C GLY A 16 8.36 6.03 -17.75
N ARG A 17 7.65 5.05 -18.30
CA ARG A 17 6.59 4.34 -17.59
C ARG A 17 7.08 3.00 -17.06
N LEU A 18 6.61 2.65 -15.88
CA LEU A 18 6.91 1.38 -15.25
C LEU A 18 5.58 0.71 -14.88
N VAL A 19 5.36 -0.50 -15.38
CA VAL A 19 4.12 -1.25 -15.13
C VAL A 19 4.26 -2.01 -13.83
N ILE A 20 3.33 -1.78 -12.93
CA ILE A 20 3.26 -2.56 -11.68
C ILE A 20 2.55 -3.88 -11.99
N PRO A 21 3.18 -5.05 -11.70
CA PRO A 21 2.53 -6.33 -11.94
C PRO A 21 1.19 -6.43 -11.24
N SER A 22 0.20 -7.01 -11.91
CA SER A 22 -1.17 -7.07 -11.38
C SER A 22 -1.26 -7.77 -10.04
N LYS A 23 -0.51 -8.84 -9.84
CA LYS A 23 -0.49 -9.57 -8.56
C LYS A 23 0.10 -8.72 -7.43
N LEU A 24 1.16 -7.96 -7.72
CA LEU A 24 1.74 -7.05 -6.74
C LEU A 24 0.78 -5.90 -6.43
N ARG A 25 0.14 -5.36 -7.46
CA ARG A 25 -0.86 -4.31 -7.31
C ARG A 25 -2.03 -4.77 -6.43
N GLU A 26 -2.51 -5.99 -6.63
CA GLU A 26 -3.56 -6.58 -5.81
C GLU A 26 -3.11 -6.79 -4.36
N ALA A 27 -1.90 -7.34 -4.18
CA ALA A 27 -1.34 -7.59 -2.85
C ALA A 27 -1.16 -6.29 -2.06
N MET A 28 -0.77 -5.21 -2.73
CA MET A 28 -0.57 -3.90 -2.11
C MET A 28 -1.83 -3.04 -2.14
N ARG A 29 -2.91 -3.54 -2.71
CA ARG A 29 -4.22 -2.90 -2.79
C ARG A 29 -4.18 -1.56 -3.53
N LEU A 30 -3.39 -1.50 -4.58
CA LEU A 30 -3.34 -0.34 -5.45
C LEU A 30 -4.50 -0.38 -6.44
N GLU A 31 -5.21 0.74 -6.56
CA GLU A 31 -6.39 0.87 -7.41
C GLU A 31 -6.05 1.64 -8.68
N VAL A 32 -6.55 1.16 -9.80
CA VAL A 32 -6.42 1.86 -11.08
C VAL A 32 -7.25 3.15 -11.03
N GLY A 33 -6.66 4.24 -11.51
CA GLY A 33 -7.34 5.54 -11.52
C GLY A 33 -7.15 6.38 -10.28
N GLU A 34 -6.57 5.82 -9.23
CA GLU A 34 -6.24 6.56 -8.02
C GLU A 34 -4.87 7.22 -8.15
N ASN A 35 -4.69 8.31 -7.43
CA ASN A 35 -3.41 9.01 -7.38
C ASN A 35 -2.59 8.53 -6.19
N TYR A 36 -1.34 8.22 -6.43
CA TYR A 36 -0.41 7.80 -5.38
C TYR A 36 0.81 8.73 -5.38
N PRO A 37 1.16 9.31 -4.24
CA PRO A 37 2.33 10.16 -4.16
C PRO A 37 3.60 9.32 -4.23
N PHE A 38 4.68 9.92 -4.71
CA PHE A 38 5.99 9.28 -4.71
C PHE A 38 6.84 9.86 -3.60
N PHE A 39 7.56 8.98 -2.93
CA PHE A 39 8.52 9.36 -1.90
C PHE A 39 9.88 8.78 -2.26
N THR A 40 10.91 9.46 -1.84
CA THR A 40 12.27 8.94 -1.96
C THR A 40 12.87 8.78 -0.57
N THR A 41 13.72 7.79 -0.43
CA THR A 41 14.45 7.56 0.80
C THR A 41 15.81 6.99 0.49
N ILE A 42 16.71 7.03 1.46
CA ILE A 42 18.05 6.46 1.38
C ILE A 42 18.18 5.47 2.52
N ASP A 43 18.62 4.25 2.22
CA ASP A 43 18.81 3.23 3.24
C ASP A 43 20.17 3.37 3.94
N GLU A 44 20.46 2.45 4.85
CA GLU A 44 21.68 2.46 5.65
C GLU A 44 22.96 2.29 4.81
N THR A 45 22.82 1.69 3.63
CA THR A 45 23.95 1.48 2.71
C THR A 45 24.20 2.67 1.78
N GLY A 46 23.31 3.67 1.80
CA GLY A 46 23.35 4.80 0.89
C GLY A 46 22.60 4.58 -0.41
N GLN A 47 21.89 3.46 -0.53
CA GLN A 47 21.05 3.19 -1.71
C GLN A 47 19.79 4.03 -1.68
N SER A 48 19.54 4.75 -2.77
CA SER A 48 18.29 5.53 -2.92
C SER A 48 17.15 4.64 -3.39
N TRP A 49 15.97 4.91 -2.87
CA TRP A 49 14.75 4.17 -3.19
C TRP A 49 13.63 5.11 -3.57
N LEU A 50 12.85 4.71 -4.57
CA LEU A 50 11.60 5.36 -4.91
C LEU A 50 10.48 4.54 -4.28
N CYS A 51 9.63 5.18 -3.50
CA CYS A 51 8.60 4.51 -2.71
C CYS A 51 7.22 5.07 -3.03
N ILE A 52 6.24 4.18 -3.05
CA ILE A 52 4.84 4.54 -3.17
C ILE A 52 4.13 4.00 -1.93
N PRO A 53 3.53 4.88 -1.09
CA PRO A 53 2.77 4.38 0.06
C PRO A 53 1.52 3.67 -0.45
N CYS A 54 1.34 2.45 0.01
CA CYS A 54 0.25 1.58 -0.43
C CYS A 54 -0.63 1.24 0.75
N PRO A 55 -1.94 0.97 0.53
CA PRO A 55 -2.80 0.47 1.61
C PRO A 55 -2.27 -0.82 2.22
N GLY A 56 -1.57 -1.64 1.40
CA GLY A 56 -0.97 -2.88 1.86
C GLY A 56 -1.98 -3.99 2.09
N ALA A 57 -1.48 -5.11 2.61
CA ALA A 57 -2.34 -6.25 2.95
C ALA A 57 -3.28 -5.86 4.08
N GLU A 58 -4.53 -6.31 4.00
CA GLU A 58 -5.54 -6.04 5.00
C GLU A 58 -5.23 -6.81 6.28
N THR A 59 -5.08 -6.09 7.40
CA THR A 59 -4.95 -6.73 8.70
C THR A 59 -6.33 -7.16 9.21
N GLU A 60 -6.35 -8.00 10.25
CA GLU A 60 -7.61 -8.42 10.88
C GLU A 60 -8.39 -7.23 11.45
N ILE A 61 -7.68 -6.26 12.00
CA ILE A 61 -8.29 -5.04 12.55
C ILE A 61 -8.89 -4.21 11.42
N ASP A 62 -8.16 -4.03 10.32
CA ASP A 62 -8.63 -3.29 9.16
C ASP A 62 -9.85 -3.96 8.54
N LYS A 63 -9.83 -5.27 8.45
CA LYS A 63 -10.95 -6.06 7.95
C LYS A 63 -12.18 -5.89 8.83
N ALA A 64 -12.02 -5.93 10.14
CA ALA A 64 -13.09 -5.71 11.08
C ALA A 64 -13.68 -4.32 10.94
N LYS A 65 -12.84 -3.28 10.84
CA LYS A 65 -13.27 -1.90 10.63
C LYS A 65 -14.05 -1.75 9.32
N ARG A 66 -13.59 -2.38 8.26
CA ARG A 66 -14.26 -2.33 6.97
C ARG A 66 -15.65 -2.98 7.03
N LEU A 67 -15.74 -4.17 7.62
CA LEU A 67 -17.00 -4.89 7.76
C LEU A 67 -18.01 -4.10 8.60
N LEU A 68 -17.55 -3.46 9.66
CA LEU A 68 -18.41 -2.62 10.50
C LEU A 68 -18.92 -1.40 9.73
N ARG A 69 -18.09 -0.78 8.92
CA ARG A 69 -18.51 0.36 8.07
C ARG A 69 -19.54 -0.07 7.02
N GLU A 70 -19.33 -1.21 6.39
CA GLU A 70 -20.28 -1.76 5.41
C GLU A 70 -21.62 -2.11 6.05
N ALA A 71 -21.61 -2.52 7.32
CA ALA A 71 -22.82 -2.78 8.10
C ALA A 71 -23.49 -1.50 8.62
N GLY A 72 -22.89 -0.32 8.41
CA GLY A 72 -23.44 0.95 8.85
C GLY A 72 -23.25 1.24 10.34
N ILE A 73 -22.34 0.53 11.00
CA ILE A 73 -22.10 0.69 12.44
C ILE A 73 -20.97 1.71 12.63
N THR A 74 -21.34 2.99 12.66
CA THR A 74 -20.36 4.09 12.75
C THR A 74 -19.89 4.37 14.17
N SER A 75 -20.70 4.06 15.18
CA SER A 75 -20.34 4.31 16.58
C SER A 75 -19.16 3.47 17.05
N LEU A 76 -18.89 2.33 16.41
CA LEU A 76 -17.75 1.50 16.71
C LEU A 76 -16.42 2.05 16.17
N ASP A 77 -16.47 2.99 15.23
CA ASP A 77 -15.27 3.69 14.78
C ASP A 77 -14.65 4.49 15.93
N TYR A 78 -15.46 5.07 16.80
CA TYR A 78 -15.00 5.72 18.02
C TYR A 78 -14.33 4.74 18.98
N PHE A 79 -14.88 3.57 19.11
CA PHE A 79 -14.31 2.54 19.97
C PHE A 79 -12.93 2.12 19.49
N PHE A 80 -12.77 1.88 18.19
CA PHE A 80 -11.47 1.57 17.59
C PHE A 80 -10.49 2.73 17.68
N TYR A 81 -10.97 3.94 17.64
CA TYR A 81 -10.13 5.13 17.80
C TYR A 81 -9.50 5.19 19.19
N PHE A 82 -10.22 4.77 20.20
CA PHE A 82 -9.70 4.72 21.56
C PHE A 82 -8.73 3.57 21.81
N LEU A 83 -8.83 2.51 21.06
CA LEU A 83 -7.96 1.35 21.21
C LEU A 83 -6.65 1.46 20.41
N CYS A 84 -6.61 2.37 19.50
CA CYS A 84 -5.41 2.70 18.75
C CYS A 84 -4.75 3.91 19.35
#